data_5f86b4ae79cbae0a80a341622c04e416
#
_entry.id   5f86b4ae79cbae0a80a341622c04e416
#
_cell.length_a   1.000
_cell.length_b   1.000
_cell.length_c   1.000
_cell.angle_alpha   90.00
_cell.angle_beta   90.00
_cell.angle_gamma   90.00
#
_symmetry.space_group_name_H-M   'P 1'
#
loop_
_entity.id
_entity.type
_entity.pdbx_description
1 polymer ?
#
loop_
_entity_poly.entity_id
_entity_poly.type
_entity_poly.pdbx_seq_one_letter_code
_entity_poly.pdbx_strand_id
1 'polypeptide(L)'
;MGTALNISQDLNLDLEEIIGQCIAILGIRGSGKSNTAGVIFEELLRNNYPMSIVDIEGEYFGLKESYEVLVVGTGDGVEIEIDADSAGEIAQVSMEQNVPVVLDLSGFLSDERTELLKAYLSSLWNLAGRLRRPYIIGIEEAHEFIPQGVKTELKEMIGRIALRGRKRGLGGIIVSQRSAKVDKDVLSQAGILFLHRVVHEVDMRVYGELLPWRKSEVKEIIGSLDTGDCIYINGDSILPIYVRERSTFHAGFTPSLEAVASPELKQVSASIIEAIERARSGKRKKTQIEELEGKVERLEEELTKRDQTIAELEDVARTLGYIRLDISDAPREDDFVRERDRSANDRGRSRAAIGQADMHALDRPREGGDGGCGSVIDISGDVEGDKKPGKLPPAVLHHIDRVVSRVEKKGVLERRLLAFLVGRAPGTYTVDQLAAWTRCAKGLIEDEPPRDFLDTGLIARERRTDGLHYRSSVKSFVHREFGIYQPDIGDDGLHTVTRQLQRRLAAVAED
;
A
#
# COMPACT_ATOMS: atom_id res chain seq x y z
N MET A 1 -25.25 -4.35 -33.61
CA MET A 1 -24.33 -5.49 -33.70
C MET A 1 -23.67 -5.60 -32.36
N GLY A 2 -23.85 -6.70 -31.64
CA GLY A 2 -23.18 -6.91 -30.34
C GLY A 2 -21.68 -6.87 -30.54
N THR A 3 -20.97 -6.22 -29.62
CA THR A 3 -19.52 -6.16 -29.65
C THR A 3 -19.00 -7.46 -29.07
N ALA A 4 -18.41 -8.31 -29.88
CA ALA A 4 -17.91 -9.62 -29.43
C ALA A 4 -16.47 -9.53 -28.93
N LEU A 5 -16.18 -10.18 -27.81
CA LEU A 5 -14.85 -10.39 -27.27
C LEU A 5 -14.32 -11.71 -27.85
N ASN A 6 -13.26 -11.66 -28.63
CA ASN A 6 -12.66 -12.82 -29.26
C ASN A 6 -11.71 -13.54 -28.28
N ILE A 7 -12.18 -14.60 -27.66
CA ILE A 7 -11.42 -15.36 -26.65
C ILE A 7 -10.69 -16.55 -27.27
N SER A 8 -11.36 -17.26 -28.22
CA SER A 8 -10.78 -18.39 -28.94
C SER A 8 -11.34 -18.42 -30.35
N GLN A 9 -10.87 -19.36 -31.18
CA GLN A 9 -11.43 -19.57 -32.51
C GLN A 9 -12.92 -19.95 -32.46
N ASP A 10 -13.31 -20.62 -31.38
CA ASP A 10 -14.66 -21.21 -31.23
C ASP A 10 -15.52 -20.45 -30.21
N LEU A 11 -14.94 -19.46 -29.47
CA LEU A 11 -15.67 -18.71 -28.46
C LEU A 11 -15.50 -17.20 -28.63
N ASN A 12 -16.64 -16.56 -28.91
CA ASN A 12 -16.82 -15.13 -28.81
C ASN A 12 -17.81 -14.82 -27.68
N LEU A 13 -17.42 -14.00 -26.72
CA LEU A 13 -18.32 -13.54 -25.65
C LEU A 13 -19.00 -12.25 -26.07
N ASP A 14 -20.29 -12.11 -25.82
CA ASP A 14 -20.98 -10.85 -26.01
C ASP A 14 -20.62 -9.90 -24.86
N LEU A 15 -20.22 -8.67 -25.18
CA LEU A 15 -19.91 -7.65 -24.19
C LEU A 15 -21.08 -7.36 -23.25
N GLU A 16 -22.32 -7.45 -23.76
CA GLU A 16 -23.51 -7.25 -22.94
C GLU A 16 -23.72 -8.38 -21.92
N GLU A 17 -23.29 -9.59 -22.22
CA GLU A 17 -23.42 -10.75 -21.32
C GLU A 17 -22.51 -10.63 -20.10
N ILE A 18 -21.38 -9.92 -20.21
CA ILE A 18 -20.42 -9.78 -19.10
C ILE A 18 -20.72 -8.57 -18.20
N ILE A 19 -21.64 -7.68 -18.58
CA ILE A 19 -22.01 -6.51 -17.77
C ILE A 19 -22.53 -6.94 -16.40
N GLY A 20 -21.81 -6.54 -15.35
CA GLY A 20 -22.20 -6.84 -13.97
C GLY A 20 -22.10 -8.33 -13.60
N GLN A 21 -21.43 -9.14 -14.41
CA GLN A 21 -21.16 -10.55 -14.12
C GLN A 21 -19.89 -10.72 -13.27
N CYS A 22 -19.85 -11.85 -12.58
CA CYS A 22 -18.63 -12.35 -11.98
C CYS A 22 -18.07 -13.46 -12.88
N ILE A 23 -16.82 -13.31 -13.31
CA ILE A 23 -16.06 -14.26 -14.10
C ILE A 23 -15.00 -14.87 -13.20
N ALA A 24 -14.80 -16.18 -13.19
CA ALA A 24 -13.70 -16.81 -12.47
C ALA A 24 -12.79 -17.58 -13.43
N ILE A 25 -11.49 -17.34 -13.29
CA ILE A 25 -10.42 -17.97 -14.07
C ILE A 25 -9.54 -18.74 -13.07
N LEU A 26 -9.63 -20.06 -13.09
CA LEU A 26 -9.01 -20.93 -12.11
C LEU A 26 -8.04 -21.92 -12.77
N GLY A 27 -6.94 -22.27 -12.06
CA GLY A 27 -5.97 -23.25 -12.55
C GLY A 27 -4.62 -23.10 -11.88
N ILE A 28 -3.75 -24.09 -11.96
CA ILE A 28 -2.40 -24.04 -11.38
C ILE A 28 -1.51 -23.04 -12.12
N ARG A 29 -0.34 -22.75 -11.54
CA ARG A 29 0.71 -21.97 -12.21
C ARG A 29 1.12 -22.63 -13.53
N GLY A 30 1.26 -21.83 -14.59
CA GLY A 30 1.64 -22.31 -15.93
C GLY A 30 0.52 -23.01 -16.71
N SER A 31 -0.74 -23.00 -16.24
CA SER A 31 -1.88 -23.56 -16.96
C SER A 31 -2.49 -22.65 -18.04
N GLY A 32 -2.08 -21.37 -18.08
CA GLY A 32 -2.60 -20.39 -19.05
C GLY A 32 -3.57 -19.35 -18.47
N LYS A 33 -3.82 -19.33 -17.13
CA LYS A 33 -4.74 -18.36 -16.48
C LYS A 33 -4.44 -16.91 -16.81
N SER A 34 -3.19 -16.47 -16.59
CA SER A 34 -2.80 -15.06 -16.83
C SER A 34 -2.88 -14.69 -18.31
N ASN A 35 -2.70 -15.67 -19.22
CA ASN A 35 -2.98 -15.48 -20.64
C ASN A 35 -4.47 -15.27 -20.87
N THR A 36 -5.34 -16.12 -20.31
CA THR A 36 -6.79 -16.00 -20.45
C THR A 36 -7.30 -14.67 -19.89
N ALA A 37 -6.85 -14.26 -18.70
CA ALA A 37 -7.15 -12.96 -18.13
C ALA A 37 -6.65 -11.82 -19.04
N GLY A 38 -5.41 -11.91 -19.52
CA GLY A 38 -4.82 -10.95 -20.45
C GLY A 38 -5.62 -10.80 -21.73
N VAL A 39 -6.06 -11.91 -22.34
CA VAL A 39 -6.91 -11.90 -23.55
C VAL A 39 -8.24 -11.19 -23.27
N ILE A 40 -8.89 -11.49 -22.15
CA ILE A 40 -10.15 -10.82 -21.79
C ILE A 40 -9.90 -9.32 -21.58
N PHE A 41 -8.83 -8.93 -20.87
CA PHE A 41 -8.50 -7.51 -20.67
C PHE A 41 -8.17 -6.80 -21.98
N GLU A 42 -7.43 -7.41 -22.89
CA GLU A 42 -7.19 -6.86 -24.24
C GLU A 42 -8.49 -6.60 -25.00
N GLU A 43 -9.42 -7.56 -24.97
CA GLU A 43 -10.71 -7.42 -25.66
C GLU A 43 -11.58 -6.33 -25.03
N LEU A 44 -11.58 -6.21 -23.69
CA LEU A 44 -12.24 -5.11 -22.98
C LEU A 44 -11.64 -3.75 -23.36
N LEU A 45 -10.31 -3.64 -23.37
CA LEU A 45 -9.61 -2.41 -23.77
C LEU A 45 -9.87 -2.03 -25.23
N ARG A 46 -9.86 -3.01 -26.13
CA ARG A 46 -10.20 -2.81 -27.54
C ARG A 46 -11.60 -2.23 -27.72
N ASN A 47 -12.51 -2.59 -26.85
CA ASN A 47 -13.90 -2.11 -26.85
C ASN A 47 -14.11 -0.87 -25.96
N ASN A 48 -13.04 -0.24 -25.48
CA ASN A 48 -13.09 0.92 -24.56
C ASN A 48 -13.98 0.68 -23.33
N TYR A 49 -14.01 -0.56 -22.82
CA TYR A 49 -14.80 -0.91 -21.65
C TYR A 49 -14.10 -0.41 -20.37
N PRO A 50 -14.82 0.32 -19.49
CA PRO A 50 -14.24 0.82 -18.25
C PRO A 50 -13.80 -0.32 -17.33
N MET A 51 -12.53 -0.29 -16.92
CA MET A 51 -11.98 -1.37 -16.11
C MET A 51 -10.82 -0.96 -15.22
N SER A 52 -10.58 -1.76 -14.18
CA SER A 52 -9.34 -1.78 -13.45
C SER A 52 -8.84 -3.20 -13.22
N ILE A 53 -7.53 -3.34 -13.06
CA ILE A 53 -6.87 -4.61 -12.77
C ILE A 53 -6.09 -4.43 -11.46
N VAL A 54 -6.35 -5.31 -10.49
CA VAL A 54 -5.56 -5.45 -9.27
C VAL A 54 -4.48 -6.48 -9.54
N ASP A 55 -3.27 -6.01 -9.67
CA ASP A 55 -2.09 -6.77 -10.08
C ASP A 55 -1.10 -6.87 -8.90
N ILE A 56 -0.91 -8.06 -8.37
CA ILE A 56 0.00 -8.27 -7.22
C ILE A 56 1.35 -8.87 -7.63
N GLU A 57 1.45 -9.33 -8.87
CA GLU A 57 2.68 -9.91 -9.40
C GLU A 57 3.39 -8.98 -10.41
N GLY A 58 2.74 -7.87 -10.84
CA GLY A 58 3.30 -6.91 -11.81
C GLY A 58 3.31 -7.46 -13.24
N GLU A 59 2.27 -8.21 -13.63
CA GLU A 59 2.22 -8.89 -14.93
C GLU A 59 1.50 -8.10 -16.03
N TYR A 60 0.70 -7.07 -15.67
CA TYR A 60 -0.24 -6.43 -16.60
C TYR A 60 0.20 -5.06 -17.13
N PHE A 61 1.33 -4.51 -16.69
CA PHE A 61 1.85 -3.26 -17.26
C PHE A 61 2.13 -3.40 -18.78
N GLY A 62 2.42 -4.62 -19.26
CA GLY A 62 2.62 -4.92 -20.67
C GLY A 62 1.42 -4.60 -21.58
N LEU A 63 0.21 -4.42 -21.03
CA LEU A 63 -0.96 -3.93 -21.79
C LEU A 63 -0.71 -2.54 -22.42
N LYS A 64 0.20 -1.74 -21.83
CA LYS A 64 0.62 -0.42 -22.37
C LYS A 64 1.34 -0.49 -23.70
N GLU A 65 1.79 -1.65 -24.14
CA GLU A 65 2.35 -1.82 -25.48
C GLU A 65 1.34 -1.42 -26.56
N SER A 66 0.09 -1.79 -26.37
CA SER A 66 -0.96 -1.62 -27.39
C SER A 66 -2.09 -0.67 -26.96
N TYR A 67 -2.28 -0.44 -25.66
CA TYR A 67 -3.41 0.32 -25.12
C TYR A 67 -2.96 1.45 -24.21
N GLU A 68 -3.75 2.52 -24.15
CA GLU A 68 -3.59 3.59 -23.17
C GLU A 68 -4.17 3.14 -21.84
N VAL A 69 -3.34 2.62 -20.97
CA VAL A 69 -3.69 2.14 -19.63
C VAL A 69 -2.86 2.89 -18.59
N LEU A 70 -3.50 3.46 -17.60
CA LEU A 70 -2.83 4.11 -16.47
C LEU A 70 -2.32 3.03 -15.51
N VAL A 71 -1.01 2.91 -15.35
CA VAL A 71 -0.40 2.03 -14.34
C VAL A 71 -0.04 2.84 -13.11
N VAL A 72 -0.63 2.50 -11.99
CA VAL A 72 -0.39 3.14 -10.69
C VAL A 72 0.08 2.13 -9.67
N GLY A 73 1.02 2.51 -8.82
CA GLY A 73 1.59 1.58 -7.84
C GLY A 73 3.07 1.78 -7.62
N THR A 74 3.85 0.69 -7.62
CA THR A 74 5.30 0.73 -7.33
C THR A 74 6.14 -0.15 -8.26
N GLY A 75 5.58 -0.72 -9.32
CA GLY A 75 6.26 -1.64 -10.24
C GLY A 75 6.81 -0.97 -11.50
N ASP A 76 7.17 -1.80 -12.47
CA ASP A 76 7.63 -1.37 -13.79
C ASP A 76 6.47 -0.72 -14.58
N GLY A 77 6.80 0.30 -15.37
CA GLY A 77 5.83 1.01 -16.18
C GLY A 77 4.83 1.88 -15.40
N VAL A 78 5.03 2.04 -14.09
CA VAL A 78 4.23 2.91 -13.21
C VAL A 78 4.40 4.37 -13.61
N GLU A 79 3.29 5.08 -13.80
CA GLU A 79 3.26 6.51 -14.10
C GLU A 79 3.02 7.36 -12.85
N ILE A 80 2.28 6.81 -11.88
CA ILE A 80 1.91 7.52 -10.65
C ILE A 80 2.07 6.56 -9.46
N GLU A 81 2.87 6.95 -8.49
CA GLU A 81 2.89 6.26 -7.19
C GLU A 81 1.56 6.48 -6.47
N ILE A 82 1.03 5.43 -5.84
CA ILE A 82 -0.25 5.44 -5.15
C ILE A 82 -0.10 5.01 -3.69
N ASP A 83 -0.93 5.57 -2.83
CA ASP A 83 -1.12 5.18 -1.45
C ASP A 83 -2.63 5.02 -1.14
N ALA A 84 -2.97 4.56 0.05
CA ALA A 84 -4.38 4.39 0.45
C ALA A 84 -5.16 5.71 0.44
N ASP A 85 -4.49 6.83 0.72
CA ASP A 85 -5.13 8.15 0.77
C ASP A 85 -5.52 8.66 -0.62
N SER A 86 -4.73 8.32 -1.64
CA SER A 86 -4.96 8.74 -3.04
C SER A 86 -5.72 7.71 -3.89
N ALA A 87 -5.93 6.50 -3.35
CA ALA A 87 -6.61 5.43 -4.09
C ALA A 87 -8.04 5.80 -4.54
N GLY A 88 -8.73 6.61 -3.73
CA GLY A 88 -10.09 7.07 -4.05
C GLY A 88 -10.16 8.00 -5.27
N GLU A 89 -9.16 8.87 -5.46
CA GLU A 89 -9.06 9.79 -6.60
C GLU A 89 -8.78 9.02 -7.89
N ILE A 90 -7.92 8.00 -7.82
CA ILE A 90 -7.66 7.13 -8.98
C ILE A 90 -8.92 6.39 -9.39
N ALA A 91 -9.69 5.85 -8.42
CA ALA A 91 -10.97 5.21 -8.70
C ALA A 91 -11.97 6.18 -9.37
N GLN A 92 -11.99 7.45 -8.91
CA GLN A 92 -12.84 8.48 -9.48
C GLN A 92 -12.47 8.80 -10.92
N VAL A 93 -11.19 9.07 -11.19
CA VAL A 93 -10.70 9.35 -12.55
C VAL A 93 -10.98 8.17 -13.48
N SER A 94 -10.69 6.95 -13.02
CA SER A 94 -10.96 5.74 -13.80
C SER A 94 -12.42 5.63 -14.23
N MET A 95 -13.35 5.81 -13.28
CA MET A 95 -14.77 5.61 -13.57
C MET A 95 -15.43 6.81 -14.27
N GLU A 96 -15.07 8.05 -13.92
CA GLU A 96 -15.69 9.25 -14.48
C GLU A 96 -15.16 9.57 -15.88
N GLN A 97 -13.86 9.38 -16.11
CA GLN A 97 -13.18 9.72 -17.37
C GLN A 97 -12.96 8.50 -18.28
N ASN A 98 -13.40 7.32 -17.85
CA ASN A 98 -13.22 6.06 -18.59
C ASN A 98 -11.73 5.73 -18.85
N VAL A 99 -10.87 5.96 -17.86
CA VAL A 99 -9.45 5.63 -17.94
C VAL A 99 -9.24 4.21 -17.39
N PRO A 100 -8.79 3.25 -18.20
CA PRO A 100 -8.42 1.93 -17.70
C PRO A 100 -7.23 2.03 -16.75
N VAL A 101 -7.28 1.31 -15.61
CA VAL A 101 -6.24 1.39 -14.58
C VAL A 101 -5.69 0.00 -14.24
N VAL A 102 -4.37 -0.12 -14.17
CA VAL A 102 -3.68 -1.23 -13.52
C VAL A 102 -3.14 -0.74 -12.17
N LEU A 103 -3.61 -1.37 -11.10
CA LEU A 103 -3.09 -1.16 -9.75
C LEU A 103 -1.96 -2.17 -9.53
N ASP A 104 -0.73 -1.76 -9.81
CA ASP A 104 0.45 -2.59 -9.55
C ASP A 104 0.79 -2.54 -8.05
N LEU A 105 0.42 -3.61 -7.37
CA LEU A 105 0.61 -3.77 -5.94
C LEU A 105 1.82 -4.67 -5.62
N SER A 106 2.63 -5.04 -6.59
CA SER A 106 3.75 -5.98 -6.43
C SER A 106 4.79 -5.52 -5.40
N GLY A 107 5.05 -4.23 -5.31
CA GLY A 107 6.00 -3.65 -4.37
C GLY A 107 5.42 -3.30 -2.99
N PHE A 108 4.12 -3.51 -2.75
CA PHE A 108 3.49 -3.23 -1.46
C PHE A 108 3.47 -4.45 -0.55
N LEU A 109 3.51 -4.23 0.75
CA LEU A 109 3.28 -5.28 1.74
C LEU A 109 1.79 -5.63 1.85
N SER A 110 1.50 -6.80 2.42
CA SER A 110 0.12 -7.33 2.52
C SER A 110 -0.87 -6.34 3.15
N ASP A 111 -0.47 -5.68 4.23
CA ASP A 111 -1.34 -4.71 4.94
C ASP A 111 -1.55 -3.45 4.10
N GLU A 112 -0.49 -2.94 3.46
CA GLU A 112 -0.56 -1.78 2.56
C GLU A 112 -1.46 -2.06 1.37
N ARG A 113 -1.33 -3.26 0.75
CA ARG A 113 -2.23 -3.74 -0.32
C ARG A 113 -3.68 -3.74 0.13
N THR A 114 -3.92 -4.26 1.33
CA THR A 114 -5.27 -4.37 1.90
C THR A 114 -5.90 -3.00 2.12
N GLU A 115 -5.17 -2.06 2.73
CA GLU A 115 -5.67 -0.71 2.99
C GLU A 115 -5.91 0.07 1.68
N LEU A 116 -4.97 0.01 0.74
CA LEU A 116 -5.09 0.67 -0.56
C LEU A 116 -6.28 0.12 -1.34
N LEU A 117 -6.38 -1.21 -1.46
CA LEU A 117 -7.45 -1.86 -2.22
C LEU A 117 -8.82 -1.61 -1.58
N LYS A 118 -8.90 -1.58 -0.26
CA LYS A 118 -10.12 -1.25 0.48
C LYS A 118 -10.57 0.19 0.18
N ALA A 119 -9.64 1.16 0.20
CA ALA A 119 -9.94 2.55 -0.15
C ALA A 119 -10.40 2.69 -1.61
N TYR A 120 -9.70 2.03 -2.53
CA TYR A 120 -10.04 2.02 -3.95
C TYR A 120 -11.43 1.44 -4.21
N LEU A 121 -11.71 0.23 -3.73
CA LEU A 121 -12.98 -0.45 -3.95
C LEU A 121 -14.16 0.24 -3.25
N SER A 122 -13.93 0.86 -2.09
CA SER A 122 -14.95 1.68 -1.41
C SER A 122 -15.38 2.86 -2.28
N SER A 123 -14.41 3.56 -2.86
CA SER A 123 -14.67 4.67 -3.77
C SER A 123 -15.41 4.20 -5.02
N LEU A 124 -14.95 3.12 -5.67
CA LEU A 124 -15.62 2.54 -6.83
C LEU A 124 -17.08 2.14 -6.54
N TRP A 125 -17.31 1.50 -5.39
CA TRP A 125 -18.65 1.08 -4.99
C TRP A 125 -19.60 2.28 -4.84
N ASN A 126 -19.13 3.36 -4.24
CA ASN A 126 -19.91 4.58 -4.04
C ASN A 126 -20.17 5.30 -5.38
N LEU A 127 -19.14 5.41 -6.23
CA LEU A 127 -19.25 5.99 -7.56
C LEU A 127 -20.22 5.22 -8.46
N ALA A 128 -20.11 3.89 -8.48
CA ALA A 128 -21.00 3.04 -9.23
C ALA A 128 -22.47 3.17 -8.82
N GLY A 129 -22.72 3.43 -7.53
CA GLY A 129 -24.07 3.71 -7.03
C GLY A 129 -24.68 4.98 -7.62
N ARG A 130 -23.85 5.99 -7.93
CA ARG A 130 -24.25 7.28 -8.48
C ARG A 130 -24.31 7.26 -10.02
N LEU A 131 -23.24 6.75 -10.65
CA LEU A 131 -23.05 6.84 -12.11
C LEU A 131 -23.79 5.73 -12.86
N ARG A 132 -23.94 4.54 -12.25
CA ARG A 132 -24.57 3.34 -12.84
C ARG A 132 -24.03 3.02 -14.23
N ARG A 133 -22.71 3.15 -14.41
CA ARG A 133 -22.01 2.79 -15.65
C ARG A 133 -21.49 1.37 -15.54
N PRO A 134 -21.45 0.61 -16.65
CA PRO A 134 -20.71 -0.64 -16.69
C PRO A 134 -19.26 -0.41 -16.29
N TYR A 135 -18.73 -1.28 -15.42
CA TYR A 135 -17.34 -1.27 -14.99
C TYR A 135 -16.93 -2.67 -14.53
N ILE A 136 -15.72 -3.10 -14.86
CA ILE A 136 -15.23 -4.40 -14.47
C ILE A 136 -13.93 -4.28 -13.68
N ILE A 137 -13.76 -5.14 -12.68
CA ILE A 137 -12.57 -5.17 -11.82
C ILE A 137 -11.94 -6.54 -11.93
N GLY A 138 -10.75 -6.62 -12.51
CA GLY A 138 -9.91 -7.81 -12.48
C GLY A 138 -9.15 -7.90 -11.16
N ILE A 139 -9.14 -9.06 -10.52
CA ILE A 139 -8.40 -9.31 -9.28
C ILE A 139 -7.53 -10.54 -9.48
N GLU A 140 -6.23 -10.31 -9.64
CA GLU A 140 -5.23 -11.37 -9.74
C GLU A 140 -4.94 -11.94 -8.35
N GLU A 141 -4.64 -13.24 -8.31
CA GLU A 141 -4.40 -14.02 -7.10
C GLU A 141 -5.43 -13.75 -5.98
N ALA A 142 -6.69 -13.73 -6.36
CA ALA A 142 -7.82 -13.35 -5.51
C ALA A 142 -7.89 -14.11 -4.18
N HIS A 143 -7.28 -15.28 -4.07
CA HIS A 143 -7.20 -16.06 -2.83
C HIS A 143 -6.46 -15.32 -1.70
N GLU A 144 -5.66 -14.29 -2.00
CA GLU A 144 -5.03 -13.43 -0.99
C GLU A 144 -6.05 -12.45 -0.36
N PHE A 145 -7.04 -12.01 -1.14
CA PHE A 145 -8.00 -10.98 -0.72
C PHE A 145 -9.35 -11.55 -0.25
N ILE A 146 -9.74 -12.71 -0.81
CA ILE A 146 -11.00 -13.40 -0.46
C ILE A 146 -10.74 -14.84 0.03
N PRO A 147 -9.95 -15.02 1.10
CA PRO A 147 -9.62 -16.36 1.60
C PRO A 147 -10.83 -17.09 2.16
N GLN A 148 -10.91 -18.40 1.89
CA GLN A 148 -11.94 -19.27 2.44
C GLN A 148 -11.89 -19.31 3.97
N GLY A 149 -13.04 -19.14 4.62
CA GLY A 149 -13.18 -19.29 6.08
C GLY A 149 -12.70 -18.10 6.92
N VAL A 150 -12.08 -17.07 6.33
CA VAL A 150 -11.63 -15.85 7.03
C VAL A 150 -12.62 -14.72 6.74
N LYS A 151 -12.91 -13.87 7.73
CA LYS A 151 -13.73 -12.67 7.55
C LYS A 151 -12.85 -11.44 7.65
N THR A 152 -12.81 -10.65 6.58
CA THR A 152 -12.14 -9.35 6.51
C THR A 152 -13.07 -8.34 5.84
N GLU A 153 -12.91 -7.06 6.14
CA GLU A 153 -13.67 -5.99 5.48
C GLU A 153 -13.44 -5.98 3.97
N LEU A 154 -12.20 -6.21 3.52
CA LEU A 154 -11.85 -6.27 2.11
C LEU A 154 -12.58 -7.43 1.42
N LYS A 155 -12.60 -8.62 2.04
CA LYS A 155 -13.36 -9.77 1.53
C LYS A 155 -14.86 -9.46 1.40
N GLU A 156 -15.45 -8.82 2.41
CA GLU A 156 -16.87 -8.42 2.34
C GLU A 156 -17.12 -7.44 1.18
N MET A 157 -16.19 -6.55 0.93
CA MET A 157 -16.29 -5.56 -0.15
C MET A 157 -16.20 -6.20 -1.52
N ILE A 158 -15.22 -7.08 -1.75
CA ILE A 158 -15.10 -7.84 -3.00
C ILE A 158 -16.32 -8.75 -3.18
N GLY A 159 -16.76 -9.41 -2.11
CA GLY A 159 -17.99 -10.19 -2.10
C GLY A 159 -19.22 -9.36 -2.49
N ARG A 160 -19.35 -8.12 -1.99
CA ARG A 160 -20.44 -7.22 -2.41
C ARG A 160 -20.40 -6.90 -3.89
N ILE A 161 -19.24 -6.73 -4.48
CA ILE A 161 -19.08 -6.49 -5.92
C ILE A 161 -19.53 -7.73 -6.69
N ALA A 162 -19.01 -8.90 -6.36
CA ALA A 162 -19.34 -10.16 -7.01
C ALA A 162 -20.84 -10.52 -6.89
N LEU A 163 -21.43 -10.37 -5.68
CA LEU A 163 -22.80 -10.80 -5.39
C LEU A 163 -23.86 -9.75 -5.73
N ARG A 164 -23.53 -8.46 -5.66
CA ARG A 164 -24.51 -7.35 -5.71
C ARG A 164 -24.13 -6.24 -6.69
N GLY A 165 -22.99 -6.36 -7.36
CA GLY A 165 -22.44 -5.35 -8.29
C GLY A 165 -23.33 -5.12 -9.50
N ARG A 166 -24.04 -6.17 -10.00
CA ARG A 166 -24.87 -6.13 -11.21
C ARG A 166 -25.82 -4.94 -11.26
N LYS A 167 -26.51 -4.63 -10.16
CA LYS A 167 -27.46 -3.49 -10.11
C LYS A 167 -26.78 -2.12 -10.21
N ARG A 168 -25.47 -2.08 -10.01
CA ARG A 168 -24.63 -0.88 -10.11
C ARG A 168 -23.80 -0.85 -11.38
N GLY A 169 -23.89 -1.89 -12.23
CA GLY A 169 -23.05 -2.05 -13.41
C GLY A 169 -21.67 -2.60 -13.12
N LEU A 170 -21.36 -2.96 -11.86
CA LEU A 170 -20.06 -3.52 -11.47
C LEU A 170 -20.01 -5.02 -11.74
N GLY A 171 -18.98 -5.46 -12.48
CA GLY A 171 -18.60 -6.85 -12.65
C GLY A 171 -17.21 -7.13 -12.05
N GLY A 172 -16.87 -8.40 -11.87
CA GLY A 172 -15.58 -8.84 -11.37
C GLY A 172 -14.99 -9.97 -12.21
N ILE A 173 -13.66 -9.96 -12.38
CA ILE A 173 -12.89 -11.08 -12.91
C ILE A 173 -11.97 -11.56 -11.78
N ILE A 174 -12.19 -12.78 -11.31
CA ILE A 174 -11.46 -13.40 -10.22
C ILE A 174 -10.46 -14.39 -10.81
N VAL A 175 -9.17 -14.14 -10.65
CA VAL A 175 -8.12 -15.04 -11.13
C VAL A 175 -7.42 -15.67 -9.93
N SER A 176 -7.25 -17.01 -9.93
CA SER A 176 -6.55 -17.66 -8.82
C SER A 176 -5.92 -18.99 -9.20
N GLN A 177 -4.69 -19.23 -8.72
CA GLN A 177 -4.02 -20.51 -8.80
C GLN A 177 -4.40 -21.50 -7.67
N ARG A 178 -5.16 -21.03 -6.67
CA ARG A 178 -5.55 -21.82 -5.50
C ARG A 178 -7.06 -21.77 -5.31
N SER A 179 -7.79 -22.47 -6.19
CA SER A 179 -9.25 -22.48 -6.20
C SER A 179 -9.88 -22.86 -4.85
N ALA A 180 -9.26 -23.81 -4.14
CA ALA A 180 -9.73 -24.26 -2.83
C ALA A 180 -9.52 -23.21 -1.70
N LYS A 181 -8.69 -22.22 -1.91
CA LYS A 181 -8.46 -21.12 -0.96
C LYS A 181 -9.35 -19.90 -1.23
N VAL A 182 -10.00 -19.83 -2.39
CA VAL A 182 -10.94 -18.76 -2.73
C VAL A 182 -12.28 -19.03 -2.04
N ASP A 183 -12.92 -17.96 -1.61
CA ASP A 183 -14.24 -18.04 -0.97
C ASP A 183 -15.28 -18.70 -1.88
N LYS A 184 -15.94 -19.73 -1.36
CA LYS A 184 -16.92 -20.52 -2.14
C LYS A 184 -18.18 -19.74 -2.49
N ASP A 185 -18.58 -18.79 -1.63
CA ASP A 185 -19.77 -17.98 -1.87
C ASP A 185 -19.52 -17.08 -3.08
N VAL A 186 -18.31 -16.56 -3.26
CA VAL A 186 -17.92 -15.77 -4.42
C VAL A 186 -17.83 -16.63 -5.68
N LEU A 187 -17.17 -17.79 -5.60
CA LEU A 187 -17.06 -18.71 -6.75
C LEU A 187 -18.40 -19.23 -7.23
N SER A 188 -19.33 -19.53 -6.31
CA SER A 188 -20.68 -20.01 -6.66
C SER A 188 -21.54 -18.98 -7.39
N GLN A 189 -21.16 -17.70 -7.32
CA GLN A 189 -21.82 -16.60 -8.01
C GLN A 189 -21.17 -16.21 -9.34
N ALA A 190 -20.06 -16.86 -9.68
CA ALA A 190 -19.45 -16.66 -10.99
C ALA A 190 -20.37 -17.24 -12.08
N GLY A 191 -20.92 -16.35 -12.91
CA GLY A 191 -21.78 -16.75 -14.02
C GLY A 191 -20.98 -17.33 -15.17
N ILE A 192 -19.71 -16.96 -15.28
CA ILE A 192 -18.79 -17.42 -16.31
C ILE A 192 -17.53 -17.99 -15.64
N LEU A 193 -17.13 -19.20 -16.04
CA LEU A 193 -15.96 -19.87 -15.51
C LEU A 193 -15.02 -20.30 -16.63
N PHE A 194 -13.70 -20.08 -16.40
CA PHE A 194 -12.62 -20.67 -17.20
C PHE A 194 -11.81 -21.56 -16.29
N LEU A 195 -12.00 -22.87 -16.42
CA LEU A 195 -11.38 -23.88 -15.56
C LEU A 195 -10.18 -24.51 -16.27
N HIS A 196 -8.98 -24.01 -15.99
CA HIS A 196 -7.74 -24.57 -16.49
C HIS A 196 -7.31 -25.77 -15.66
N ARG A 197 -6.24 -26.43 -16.07
CA ARG A 197 -5.68 -27.60 -15.39
C ARG A 197 -5.40 -27.34 -13.91
N VAL A 198 -5.82 -28.28 -13.06
CA VAL A 198 -5.41 -28.42 -11.66
C VAL A 198 -4.96 -29.86 -11.40
N VAL A 199 -4.08 -30.04 -10.41
CA VAL A 199 -3.49 -31.33 -10.06
C VAL A 199 -3.82 -31.72 -8.63
N HIS A 200 -3.86 -30.75 -7.71
CA HIS A 200 -4.11 -31.00 -6.30
C HIS A 200 -5.57 -31.46 -6.06
N GLU A 201 -5.72 -32.54 -5.28
CA GLU A 201 -7.06 -33.07 -4.95
C GLU A 201 -7.99 -32.05 -4.31
N VAL A 202 -7.45 -31.11 -3.53
CA VAL A 202 -8.25 -30.09 -2.84
C VAL A 202 -8.88 -29.12 -3.86
N ASP A 203 -8.10 -28.68 -4.86
CA ASP A 203 -8.59 -27.83 -5.95
C ASP A 203 -9.51 -28.63 -6.90
N MET A 204 -9.19 -29.89 -7.15
CA MET A 204 -10.02 -30.79 -7.96
C MET A 204 -11.41 -30.99 -7.34
N ARG A 205 -11.55 -30.98 -6.01
CA ARG A 205 -12.87 -31.04 -5.33
C ARG A 205 -13.72 -29.82 -5.65
N VAL A 206 -13.11 -28.62 -5.69
CA VAL A 206 -13.81 -27.38 -6.07
C VAL A 206 -14.37 -27.51 -7.48
N TYR A 207 -13.57 -28.03 -8.41
CA TYR A 207 -14.03 -28.26 -9.79
C TYR A 207 -15.16 -29.29 -9.86
N GLY A 208 -15.10 -30.34 -9.04
CA GLY A 208 -16.18 -31.31 -8.91
C GLY A 208 -17.47 -30.77 -8.29
N GLU A 209 -17.42 -29.60 -7.62
CA GLU A 209 -18.61 -28.87 -7.15
C GLU A 209 -19.16 -27.91 -8.24
N LEU A 210 -18.29 -27.46 -9.16
CA LEU A 210 -18.65 -26.51 -10.23
C LEU A 210 -19.10 -27.22 -11.52
N LEU A 211 -18.63 -28.44 -11.78
CA LEU A 211 -18.93 -29.22 -12.97
C LEU A 211 -19.99 -30.27 -12.68
N PRO A 212 -20.99 -30.48 -13.56
CA PRO A 212 -22.03 -31.48 -13.37
C PRO A 212 -21.56 -32.91 -13.75
N TRP A 213 -20.26 -33.19 -13.64
CA TRP A 213 -19.64 -34.44 -14.04
C TRP A 213 -19.31 -35.31 -12.84
N ARG A 214 -19.08 -36.62 -13.08
CA ARG A 214 -18.58 -37.52 -12.02
C ARG A 214 -17.15 -37.12 -11.64
N LYS A 215 -16.79 -37.32 -10.38
CA LYS A 215 -15.45 -36.99 -9.86
C LYS A 215 -14.30 -37.64 -10.66
N SER A 216 -14.53 -38.87 -11.18
CA SER A 216 -13.54 -39.56 -12.04
C SER A 216 -13.35 -38.85 -13.37
N GLU A 217 -14.45 -38.40 -13.99
CA GLU A 217 -14.43 -37.68 -15.26
C GLU A 217 -13.79 -36.31 -15.10
N VAL A 218 -14.12 -35.57 -14.01
CA VAL A 218 -13.47 -34.29 -13.70
C VAL A 218 -11.95 -34.47 -13.58
N LYS A 219 -11.50 -35.50 -12.85
CA LYS A 219 -10.09 -35.78 -12.67
C LYS A 219 -9.37 -36.12 -13.98
N GLU A 220 -10.02 -36.89 -14.84
CA GLU A 220 -9.47 -37.31 -16.12
C GLU A 220 -9.39 -36.11 -17.08
N ILE A 221 -10.50 -35.38 -17.28
CA ILE A 221 -10.59 -34.28 -18.24
C ILE A 221 -9.71 -33.10 -17.80
N ILE A 222 -9.87 -32.64 -16.56
CA ILE A 222 -9.12 -31.48 -16.06
C ILE A 222 -7.63 -31.78 -15.94
N GLY A 223 -7.28 -33.03 -15.58
CA GLY A 223 -5.87 -33.46 -15.47
C GLY A 223 -5.16 -33.58 -16.81
N SER A 224 -5.91 -33.80 -17.91
CA SER A 224 -5.38 -33.94 -19.26
C SER A 224 -5.26 -32.61 -20.04
N LEU A 225 -5.78 -31.50 -19.50
CA LEU A 225 -5.69 -30.20 -20.15
C LEU A 225 -4.23 -29.74 -20.30
N ASP A 226 -3.87 -29.27 -21.47
CA ASP A 226 -2.59 -28.64 -21.75
C ASP A 226 -2.58 -27.13 -21.39
N THR A 227 -1.44 -26.48 -21.52
CA THR A 227 -1.33 -25.03 -21.30
C THR A 227 -2.15 -24.27 -22.34
N GLY A 228 -3.06 -23.43 -21.90
CA GLY A 228 -3.99 -22.67 -22.74
C GLY A 228 -5.35 -23.33 -22.92
N ASP A 229 -5.46 -24.66 -22.65
CA ASP A 229 -6.74 -25.33 -22.61
C ASP A 229 -7.51 -24.99 -21.35
N CYS A 230 -8.83 -24.86 -21.45
CA CYS A 230 -9.71 -24.76 -20.30
C CYS A 230 -11.13 -25.26 -20.63
N ILE A 231 -11.89 -25.55 -19.60
CA ILE A 231 -13.32 -25.78 -19.68
C ILE A 231 -14.01 -24.43 -19.43
N TYR A 232 -14.66 -23.93 -20.46
CA TYR A 232 -15.53 -22.75 -20.39
C TYR A 232 -16.92 -23.15 -19.94
N ILE A 233 -17.49 -22.38 -18.99
CA ILE A 233 -18.86 -22.57 -18.49
C ILE A 233 -19.57 -21.23 -18.49
N ASN A 234 -20.80 -21.21 -19.10
CA ASN A 234 -21.70 -20.06 -19.01
C ASN A 234 -23.14 -20.61 -18.98
N GLY A 235 -23.78 -20.60 -17.83
CA GLY A 235 -25.06 -21.25 -17.62
C GLY A 235 -24.98 -22.75 -17.90
N ASP A 236 -25.83 -23.22 -18.83
CA ASP A 236 -25.86 -24.63 -19.25
C ASP A 236 -24.80 -24.99 -20.31
N SER A 237 -24.09 -24.01 -20.84
CA SER A 237 -23.04 -24.22 -21.84
C SER A 237 -21.73 -24.63 -21.18
N ILE A 238 -21.20 -25.80 -21.50
CA ILE A 238 -19.92 -26.31 -21.03
C ILE A 238 -19.13 -26.74 -22.26
N LEU A 239 -18.02 -26.02 -22.54
CA LEU A 239 -17.24 -26.21 -23.76
C LEU A 239 -15.75 -26.33 -23.40
N PRO A 240 -15.02 -27.34 -23.92
CA PRO A 240 -13.57 -27.31 -23.94
C PRO A 240 -13.13 -26.31 -25.01
N ILE A 241 -12.25 -25.39 -24.62
CA ILE A 241 -11.70 -24.38 -25.52
C ILE A 241 -10.20 -24.24 -25.34
N TYR A 242 -9.54 -23.81 -26.40
CA TYR A 242 -8.17 -23.31 -26.35
C TYR A 242 -8.19 -21.77 -26.44
N VAL A 243 -7.74 -21.09 -25.40
CA VAL A 243 -7.70 -19.62 -25.38
C VAL A 243 -6.55 -19.14 -26.27
N ARG A 244 -6.81 -18.18 -27.14
CA ARG A 244 -5.76 -17.60 -27.98
C ARG A 244 -4.64 -16.99 -27.15
N GLU A 245 -3.47 -16.85 -27.73
CA GLU A 245 -2.41 -16.09 -27.10
C GLU A 245 -2.77 -14.60 -27.04
N ARG A 246 -2.38 -13.95 -25.92
CA ARG A 246 -2.48 -12.50 -25.79
C ARG A 246 -1.54 -11.82 -26.78
N SER A 247 -1.93 -10.65 -27.27
CA SER A 247 -1.16 -9.89 -28.27
C SER A 247 -0.18 -8.91 -27.66
N THR A 248 -0.34 -8.59 -26.37
CA THR A 248 0.53 -7.67 -25.62
C THR A 248 1.60 -8.42 -24.84
N PHE A 249 2.67 -7.72 -24.51
CA PHE A 249 3.79 -8.25 -23.74
C PHE A 249 3.32 -8.92 -22.44
N HIS A 250 3.82 -10.13 -22.18
CA HIS A 250 3.52 -10.88 -20.96
C HIS A 250 4.69 -10.73 -19.98
N ALA A 251 4.57 -9.80 -19.04
CA ALA A 251 5.62 -9.53 -18.06
C ALA A 251 5.82 -10.67 -17.02
N GLY A 252 4.81 -11.51 -16.80
CA GLY A 252 4.85 -12.65 -15.87
C GLY A 252 5.55 -13.92 -16.43
N PHE A 253 6.32 -13.82 -17.50
CA PHE A 253 7.11 -14.97 -17.97
C PHE A 253 8.28 -15.25 -17.00
N THR A 254 8.62 -16.53 -16.86
CA THR A 254 9.81 -16.91 -16.09
C THR A 254 11.05 -16.38 -16.81
N PRO A 255 11.91 -15.55 -16.17
CA PRO A 255 13.11 -15.04 -16.80
C PRO A 255 13.93 -16.17 -17.43
N SER A 256 14.27 -16.04 -18.71
CA SER A 256 15.19 -16.93 -19.40
C SER A 256 16.63 -16.44 -19.19
N LEU A 257 17.60 -17.28 -19.60
CA LEU A 257 19.01 -16.87 -19.60
C LEU A 257 19.31 -15.73 -20.59
N GLU A 258 18.38 -15.45 -21.49
CA GLU A 258 18.46 -14.33 -22.43
C GLU A 258 17.65 -13.17 -21.89
N ALA A 259 18.23 -11.98 -21.84
CA ALA A 259 17.54 -10.77 -21.44
C ALA A 259 16.43 -10.44 -22.45
N VAL A 260 15.19 -10.41 -22.01
CA VAL A 260 14.06 -9.94 -22.83
C VAL A 260 13.93 -8.44 -22.62
N ALA A 261 14.10 -7.65 -23.69
CA ALA A 261 13.91 -6.21 -23.64
C ALA A 261 12.40 -5.89 -23.45
N SER A 262 12.11 -4.99 -22.52
CA SER A 262 10.76 -4.46 -22.38
C SER A 262 10.37 -3.67 -23.63
N PRO A 263 9.12 -3.80 -24.12
CA PRO A 263 8.66 -3.06 -25.29
C PRO A 263 8.52 -1.56 -25.00
N GLU A 264 8.40 -0.75 -26.04
CA GLU A 264 7.99 0.65 -25.88
C GLU A 264 6.55 0.71 -25.37
N LEU A 265 6.33 1.47 -24.29
CA LEU A 265 5.05 1.58 -23.61
C LEU A 265 4.35 2.89 -23.98
N LYS A 266 3.05 2.81 -24.28
CA LYS A 266 2.21 4.00 -24.47
C LYS A 266 2.04 4.74 -23.14
N GLN A 267 2.07 6.05 -23.19
CA GLN A 267 1.83 6.90 -22.02
C GLN A 267 0.41 7.44 -22.04
N VAL A 268 -0.19 7.55 -20.86
CA VAL A 268 -1.48 8.21 -20.68
C VAL A 268 -1.31 9.70 -20.95
N SER A 269 -2.35 10.35 -21.47
CA SER A 269 -2.27 11.78 -21.80
C SER A 269 -1.93 12.62 -20.57
N ALA A 270 -1.07 13.63 -20.76
CA ALA A 270 -0.65 14.54 -19.69
C ALA A 270 -1.83 15.20 -18.95
N SER A 271 -2.95 15.42 -19.66
CA SER A 271 -4.16 15.99 -19.08
C SER A 271 -4.79 15.10 -17.99
N ILE A 272 -4.71 13.77 -18.13
CA ILE A 272 -5.22 12.81 -17.14
C ILE A 272 -4.31 12.82 -15.91
N ILE A 273 -2.99 12.80 -16.11
CA ILE A 273 -2.01 12.89 -15.02
C ILE A 273 -2.20 14.18 -14.22
N GLU A 274 -2.30 15.31 -14.91
CA GLU A 274 -2.58 16.61 -14.26
C GLU A 274 -3.93 16.64 -13.52
N ALA A 275 -4.96 15.95 -14.03
CA ALA A 275 -6.26 15.87 -13.35
C ALA A 275 -6.15 15.10 -12.03
N ILE A 276 -5.38 14.00 -12.02
CA ILE A 276 -5.11 13.20 -10.83
C ILE A 276 -4.31 14.01 -9.81
N GLU A 277 -3.25 14.69 -10.22
CA GLU A 277 -2.42 15.52 -9.34
C GLU A 277 -3.22 16.69 -8.73
N ARG A 278 -4.11 17.30 -9.51
CA ARG A 278 -5.02 18.35 -9.01
C ARG A 278 -6.01 17.79 -7.98
N ALA A 279 -6.58 16.62 -8.23
CA ALA A 279 -7.49 15.95 -7.29
C ALA A 279 -6.77 15.61 -5.97
N ARG A 280 -5.56 15.02 -6.05
CA ARG A 280 -4.71 14.70 -4.89
C ARG A 280 -4.34 15.94 -4.06
N SER A 281 -3.91 17.01 -4.73
CA SER A 281 -3.56 18.26 -4.03
C SER A 281 -4.76 18.96 -3.41
N GLY A 282 -5.93 18.85 -4.01
CA GLY A 282 -7.20 19.36 -3.46
C GLY A 282 -7.60 18.63 -2.17
N LYS A 283 -7.49 17.31 -2.16
CA LYS A 283 -7.81 16.49 -0.98
C LYS A 283 -6.82 16.72 0.17
N ARG A 284 -5.51 16.74 -0.11
CA ARG A 284 -4.49 17.05 0.92
C ARG A 284 -4.77 18.39 1.61
N LYS A 285 -5.13 19.42 0.84
CA LYS A 285 -5.51 20.72 1.42
C LYS A 285 -6.76 20.62 2.29
N LYS A 286 -7.78 19.87 1.85
CA LYS A 286 -9.03 19.69 2.60
C LYS A 286 -8.78 18.93 3.91
N THR A 287 -8.05 17.81 3.88
CA THR A 287 -7.68 17.05 5.08
C THR A 287 -6.88 17.91 6.06
N GLN A 288 -5.93 18.72 5.55
CA GLN A 288 -5.12 19.59 6.38
C GLN A 288 -5.95 20.72 7.03
N ILE A 289 -6.98 21.24 6.32
CA ILE A 289 -7.93 22.19 6.88
C ILE A 289 -8.76 21.53 7.98
N GLU A 290 -9.32 20.34 7.74
CA GLU A 290 -10.11 19.59 8.72
C GLU A 290 -9.30 19.26 9.99
N GLU A 291 -8.02 18.88 9.84
CA GLU A 291 -7.10 18.64 10.97
C GLU A 291 -6.82 19.93 11.76
N LEU A 292 -6.62 21.05 11.06
CA LEU A 292 -6.38 22.34 11.70
C LEU A 292 -7.64 22.85 12.41
N GLU A 293 -8.81 22.72 11.80
CA GLU A 293 -10.10 23.05 12.42
C GLU A 293 -10.34 22.24 13.69
N GLY A 294 -10.12 20.92 13.67
CA GLY A 294 -10.24 20.08 14.86
C GLY A 294 -9.16 20.34 15.93
N LYS A 295 -8.02 20.95 15.55
CA LYS A 295 -7.02 21.42 16.51
C LYS A 295 -7.41 22.75 17.15
N VAL A 296 -8.01 23.64 16.36
CA VAL A 296 -8.55 24.92 16.85
C VAL A 296 -9.67 24.64 17.87
N GLU A 297 -10.62 23.79 17.53
CA GLU A 297 -11.73 23.42 18.43
C GLU A 297 -11.23 22.88 19.77
N ARG A 298 -10.23 21.98 19.75
CA ARG A 298 -9.62 21.46 21.00
C ARG A 298 -8.91 22.52 21.81
N LEU A 299 -8.24 23.47 21.18
CA LEU A 299 -7.58 24.57 21.86
C LEU A 299 -8.58 25.56 22.46
N GLU A 300 -9.69 25.81 21.78
CA GLU A 300 -10.79 26.65 22.29
C GLU A 300 -11.45 26.02 23.53
N GLU A 301 -11.69 24.70 23.50
CA GLU A 301 -12.18 23.99 24.70
C GLU A 301 -11.19 24.04 25.87
N GLU A 302 -9.88 23.92 25.61
CA GLU A 302 -8.86 24.01 26.63
C GLU A 302 -8.75 25.42 27.21
N LEU A 303 -8.85 26.47 26.38
CA LEU A 303 -8.93 27.87 26.80
C LEU A 303 -10.14 28.08 27.71
N THR A 304 -11.32 27.64 27.30
CA THR A 304 -12.56 27.77 28.09
C THR A 304 -12.40 27.13 29.48
N LYS A 305 -11.78 25.93 29.56
CA LYS A 305 -11.50 25.28 30.84
C LYS A 305 -10.50 26.08 31.70
N ARG A 306 -9.48 26.64 31.10
CA ARG A 306 -8.50 27.48 31.80
C ARG A 306 -9.12 28.77 32.32
N ASP A 307 -9.97 29.41 31.52
CA ASP A 307 -10.69 30.62 31.91
C ASP A 307 -11.63 30.35 33.10
N GLN A 308 -12.33 29.19 33.09
CA GLN A 308 -13.13 28.77 34.27
C GLN A 308 -12.27 28.57 35.51
N THR A 309 -11.11 27.91 35.37
CA THR A 309 -10.19 27.71 36.50
C THR A 309 -9.62 29.03 37.03
N ILE A 310 -9.32 29.99 36.14
CA ILE A 310 -8.89 31.34 36.51
C ILE A 310 -9.97 32.05 37.31
N ALA A 311 -11.24 32.02 36.83
CA ALA A 311 -12.37 32.64 37.52
C ALA A 311 -12.60 32.03 38.91
N GLU A 312 -12.49 30.69 39.04
CA GLU A 312 -12.57 30.01 40.34
C GLU A 312 -11.44 30.42 41.29
N LEU A 313 -10.22 30.51 40.78
CA LEU A 313 -9.06 30.94 41.57
C LEU A 313 -9.17 32.42 42.01
N GLU A 314 -9.68 33.28 41.14
CA GLU A 314 -9.94 34.71 41.48
C GLU A 314 -11.02 34.84 42.56
N ASP A 315 -12.05 34.02 42.53
CA ASP A 315 -13.12 34.02 43.55
C ASP A 315 -12.60 33.53 44.93
N VAL A 316 -11.77 32.47 44.90
CA VAL A 316 -11.05 31.98 46.08
C VAL A 316 -10.10 33.06 46.65
N ALA A 317 -9.34 33.71 45.80
CA ALA A 317 -8.40 34.79 46.21
C ALA A 317 -9.17 35.97 46.82
N ARG A 318 -10.31 36.33 46.25
CA ARG A 318 -11.19 37.40 46.77
C ARG A 318 -11.79 37.03 48.13
N THR A 319 -12.20 35.76 48.31
CA THR A 319 -12.78 35.26 49.55
C THR A 319 -11.73 35.18 50.69
N LEU A 320 -10.49 34.84 50.37
CA LEU A 320 -9.40 34.75 51.35
C LEU A 320 -8.73 36.12 51.68
N GLY A 321 -9.16 37.23 51.02
CA GLY A 321 -8.64 38.57 51.28
C GLY A 321 -7.14 38.75 50.94
N TYR A 322 -6.56 37.78 50.28
CA TYR A 322 -5.15 37.80 49.86
C TYR A 322 -5.04 38.07 48.38
N ILE A 323 -4.41 39.17 48.06
CA ILE A 323 -3.97 39.61 46.71
C ILE A 323 -5.03 40.34 45.92
N ARG A 324 -4.88 41.66 45.80
CA ARG A 324 -5.36 42.41 44.65
C ARG A 324 -4.49 42.01 43.46
N LEU A 325 -4.97 41.11 42.64
CA LEU A 325 -4.38 40.91 41.32
C LEU A 325 -4.81 42.10 40.45
N ASP A 326 -3.85 43.01 40.25
CA ASP A 326 -4.02 44.12 39.34
C ASP A 326 -3.78 43.58 37.91
N ILE A 327 -4.87 43.19 37.26
CA ILE A 327 -4.84 42.64 35.88
C ILE A 327 -4.82 43.78 34.84
N SER A 328 -4.46 45.01 35.27
CA SER A 328 -4.41 46.16 34.38
C SER A 328 -3.34 46.06 33.27
N ASP A 329 -2.37 45.10 33.39
CA ASP A 329 -1.30 44.91 32.42
C ASP A 329 -1.49 43.66 31.52
N ALA A 330 -2.66 43.00 31.56
CA ALA A 330 -2.97 41.96 30.58
C ALA A 330 -3.16 42.64 29.20
N PRO A 331 -2.45 42.19 28.16
CA PRO A 331 -2.63 42.78 26.84
C PRO A 331 -4.08 42.64 26.39
N ARG A 332 -4.73 43.77 26.07
CA ARG A 332 -6.11 43.77 25.60
C ARG A 332 -6.17 43.03 24.27
N GLU A 333 -7.30 42.40 23.96
CA GLU A 333 -7.54 41.72 22.67
C GLU A 333 -7.15 42.54 21.46
N ASP A 334 -7.28 43.88 21.54
CA ASP A 334 -6.86 44.81 20.52
C ASP A 334 -5.34 44.83 20.25
N ASP A 335 -4.50 44.45 21.22
CA ASP A 335 -3.07 44.43 21.03
C ASP A 335 -2.62 43.17 20.29
N PHE A 336 -3.30 42.04 20.47
CA PHE A 336 -3.09 40.81 19.69
C PHE A 336 -3.51 40.96 18.22
N VAL A 337 -4.58 41.73 17.95
CA VAL A 337 -5.00 42.00 16.57
C VAL A 337 -3.98 42.92 15.87
N ARG A 338 -3.42 43.91 16.60
CA ARG A 338 -2.36 44.79 16.05
C ARG A 338 -1.03 44.06 15.81
N GLU A 339 -0.70 43.07 16.60
CA GLU A 339 0.50 42.23 16.37
C GLU A 339 0.29 41.29 15.19
N ARG A 340 -0.90 40.70 15.02
CA ARG A 340 -1.25 39.91 13.82
C ARG A 340 -1.17 40.76 12.54
N ASP A 341 -1.68 41.98 12.55
CA ASP A 341 -1.60 42.88 11.39
C ASP A 341 -0.17 43.33 11.11
N ARG A 342 0.68 43.50 12.13
CA ARG A 342 2.10 43.81 11.95
C ARG A 342 2.86 42.61 11.38
N SER A 343 2.60 41.41 11.85
CA SER A 343 3.24 40.18 11.31
C SER A 343 2.77 39.84 9.91
N ALA A 344 1.54 40.14 9.55
CA ALA A 344 1.02 39.99 8.19
C ALA A 344 1.63 41.02 7.21
N ASN A 345 1.82 42.24 7.67
CA ASN A 345 2.44 43.31 6.88
C ASN A 345 3.94 43.14 6.67
N ASP A 346 4.65 42.56 7.67
CA ASP A 346 6.07 42.22 7.56
C ASP A 346 6.30 41.02 6.61
N ARG A 347 5.41 40.03 6.60
CA ARG A 347 5.47 38.90 5.62
C ARG A 347 5.13 39.39 4.19
N GLY A 348 4.28 40.38 4.06
CA GLY A 348 3.99 41.01 2.76
C GLY A 348 5.17 41.84 2.21
N ARG A 349 5.92 42.51 3.07
CA ARG A 349 7.13 43.27 2.68
C ARG A 349 8.33 42.35 2.36
N SER A 350 8.49 41.26 3.06
CA SER A 350 9.56 40.27 2.75
C SER A 350 9.31 39.52 1.41
N ARG A 351 8.06 39.36 0.98
CA ARG A 351 7.75 38.78 -0.33
C ARG A 351 7.93 39.74 -1.50
N ALA A 352 7.80 41.05 -1.27
CA ALA A 352 8.03 42.06 -2.32
C ALA A 352 9.54 42.39 -2.51
N ALA A 353 10.41 42.02 -1.56
CA ALA A 353 11.86 42.26 -1.64
C ALA A 353 12.69 41.13 -2.26
N ILE A 354 12.07 39.99 -2.58
CA ILE A 354 12.76 38.82 -3.21
C ILE A 354 12.60 38.81 -4.74
N GLY A 355 11.95 39.82 -5.31
CA GLY A 355 11.64 39.92 -6.74
C GLY A 355 12.62 40.76 -7.61
N GLN A 356 13.67 41.31 -7.09
CA GLN A 356 14.69 42.03 -7.89
C GLN A 356 16.04 42.12 -7.15
N ALA A 357 16.92 41.16 -7.36
CA ALA A 357 18.37 41.38 -7.28
C ALA A 357 19.08 40.25 -8.03
N ASP A 358 19.71 40.65 -9.06
CA ASP A 358 20.61 40.07 -10.00
C ASP A 358 21.50 38.90 -9.58
N MET A 359 21.66 37.97 -10.54
CA MET A 359 22.85 37.18 -10.78
C MET A 359 24.10 38.08 -10.92
N HIS A 360 25.06 37.96 -10.03
CA HIS A 360 26.50 37.94 -10.36
C HIS A 360 27.40 37.81 -9.10
N ALA A 361 28.45 37.03 -9.33
CA ALA A 361 29.74 36.96 -8.59
C ALA A 361 29.79 36.00 -7.40
N LEU A 362 30.27 34.81 -7.63
CA LEU A 362 31.66 34.31 -7.58
C LEU A 362 32.48 34.65 -6.31
N ASP A 363 32.89 33.55 -5.69
CA ASP A 363 34.25 33.28 -5.16
C ASP A 363 34.64 33.70 -3.73
N ARG A 364 35.02 32.65 -3.03
CA ARG A 364 36.16 32.41 -2.10
C ARG A 364 35.96 32.44 -0.57
N PRO A 365 36.69 31.55 0.09
CA PRO A 365 36.45 31.14 1.48
C PRO A 365 37.30 31.99 2.46
N ARG A 366 36.91 32.03 3.72
CA ARG A 366 37.81 32.40 4.83
C ARG A 366 37.68 31.47 5.99
N GLU A 367 38.85 31.01 6.36
CA GLU A 367 39.25 30.25 7.52
C GLU A 367 38.99 31.00 8.85
N GLY A 368 38.88 30.24 9.91
CA GLY A 368 39.52 30.55 11.19
C GLY A 368 38.60 30.80 12.37
N GLY A 369 38.76 29.98 13.41
CA GLY A 369 38.63 30.45 14.80
C GLY A 369 37.91 29.50 15.76
N ASP A 370 38.70 28.62 16.32
CA ASP A 370 38.82 28.11 17.69
C ASP A 370 37.72 28.37 18.74
N GLY A 371 37.48 27.32 19.53
CA GLY A 371 37.15 27.42 20.97
C GLY A 371 36.06 26.48 21.43
N GLY A 372 36.31 25.25 21.77
CA GLY A 372 36.64 24.83 23.13
C GLY A 372 35.56 23.99 23.78
N CYS A 373 35.89 22.74 24.03
CA CYS A 373 35.63 21.94 25.23
C CYS A 373 34.27 21.25 25.45
N GLY A 374 34.32 19.91 25.49
CA GLY A 374 33.28 19.04 26.08
C GLY A 374 33.41 17.59 25.69
N SER A 375 34.34 16.91 26.33
CA SER A 375 34.61 15.45 26.37
C SER A 375 33.62 14.49 25.70
N VAL A 376 34.07 13.92 24.62
CA VAL A 376 33.51 12.69 24.00
C VAL A 376 34.34 11.51 24.54
N ILE A 377 33.66 10.50 25.08
CA ILE A 377 34.28 9.22 25.42
C ILE A 377 34.48 8.47 24.10
N ASP A 378 35.74 8.32 23.76
CA ASP A 378 36.24 7.52 22.62
C ASP A 378 36.15 6.02 22.99
N ILE A 379 35.45 5.25 22.14
CA ILE A 379 35.58 3.80 22.10
C ILE A 379 35.99 3.44 20.66
N SER A 380 37.26 3.60 20.38
CA SER A 380 37.93 3.03 19.22
C SER A 380 38.30 1.58 19.53
N GLY A 381 37.56 0.64 18.94
CA GLY A 381 37.96 -0.74 18.76
C GLY A 381 38.18 -0.97 17.29
N ASP A 382 39.45 -1.19 16.93
CA ASP A 382 39.95 -1.46 15.60
C ASP A 382 39.20 -2.62 14.90
N VAL A 383 38.66 -2.39 13.69
CA VAL A 383 38.41 -3.40 12.68
C VAL A 383 38.81 -2.86 11.30
N GLU A 384 39.68 -3.61 10.68
CA GLU A 384 40.33 -3.39 9.40
C GLU A 384 39.41 -2.98 8.24
N GLY A 385 39.89 -2.11 7.36
CA GLY A 385 39.56 -2.07 5.94
C GLY A 385 38.38 -1.20 5.55
N ASP A 386 38.52 0.12 5.67
CA ASP A 386 37.49 1.10 5.24
C ASP A 386 37.49 1.31 3.71
N LYS A 387 36.69 0.52 3.00
CA LYS A 387 36.14 0.96 1.71
C LYS A 387 35.00 1.93 1.99
N LYS A 388 35.08 3.17 1.49
CA LYS A 388 34.00 4.16 1.60
C LYS A 388 32.68 3.51 1.17
N PRO A 389 31.61 3.54 2.00
CA PRO A 389 30.33 2.96 1.63
C PRO A 389 29.79 3.67 0.39
N GLY A 390 29.52 2.93 -0.67
CA GLY A 390 28.85 3.42 -1.87
C GLY A 390 27.52 4.06 -1.49
N LYS A 391 27.10 5.13 -2.17
CA LYS A 391 25.78 5.73 -2.00
C LYS A 391 24.74 4.68 -2.36
N LEU A 392 23.81 4.39 -1.45
CA LEU A 392 22.66 3.52 -1.73
C LEU A 392 21.78 4.13 -2.83
N PRO A 393 21.20 3.31 -3.71
CA PRO A 393 20.24 3.75 -4.71
C PRO A 393 19.03 4.47 -4.10
N PRO A 394 18.42 5.45 -4.80
CA PRO A 394 17.24 6.17 -4.30
C PRO A 394 16.08 5.27 -3.90
N ALA A 395 15.82 4.20 -4.63
CA ALA A 395 14.78 3.23 -4.33
C ALA A 395 15.00 2.53 -2.97
N VAL A 396 16.25 2.19 -2.65
CA VAL A 396 16.62 1.60 -1.35
C VAL A 396 16.42 2.59 -0.22
N LEU A 397 16.81 3.85 -0.42
CA LEU A 397 16.63 4.92 0.57
C LEU A 397 15.13 5.15 0.85
N HIS A 398 14.32 5.21 -0.19
CA HIS A 398 12.87 5.36 -0.07
C HIS A 398 12.24 4.16 0.67
N HIS A 399 12.73 2.94 0.43
CA HIS A 399 12.25 1.76 1.17
C HIS A 399 12.63 1.83 2.66
N ILE A 400 13.84 2.31 2.99
CA ILE A 400 14.24 2.57 4.39
C ILE A 400 13.29 3.59 5.03
N ASP A 401 12.99 4.70 4.35
CA ASP A 401 12.08 5.74 4.84
C ASP A 401 10.68 5.16 5.15
N ARG A 402 10.15 4.30 4.30
CA ARG A 402 8.87 3.63 4.53
C ARG A 402 8.89 2.74 5.79
N VAL A 403 9.96 1.99 6.00
CA VAL A 403 10.10 1.15 7.21
C VAL A 403 10.15 2.01 8.47
N VAL A 404 10.91 3.10 8.46
CA VAL A 404 11.03 4.04 9.57
C VAL A 404 9.68 4.70 9.89
N SER A 405 8.98 5.20 8.87
CA SER A 405 7.67 5.86 9.04
C SER A 405 6.59 4.92 9.60
N ARG A 406 6.69 3.61 9.35
CA ARG A 406 5.81 2.63 10.01
C ARG A 406 6.09 2.52 11.50
N VAL A 407 7.37 2.58 11.91
CA VAL A 407 7.75 2.54 13.32
C VAL A 407 7.37 3.84 14.03
N GLU A 408 7.48 4.99 13.38
CA GLU A 408 7.05 6.28 13.91
C GLU A 408 5.56 6.32 14.28
N LYS A 409 4.73 5.61 13.52
CA LYS A 409 3.28 5.49 13.77
C LYS A 409 2.93 4.57 14.95
N LYS A 410 3.88 3.84 15.52
CA LYS A 410 3.66 2.95 16.67
C LYS A 410 3.60 3.71 17.98
N GLY A 411 3.03 3.10 19.02
CA GLY A 411 2.97 3.67 20.35
C GLY A 411 4.37 3.93 20.96
N VAL A 412 4.44 4.78 21.96
CA VAL A 412 5.71 5.17 22.59
C VAL A 412 6.46 3.97 23.17
N LEU A 413 5.75 3.00 23.75
CA LEU A 413 6.35 1.79 24.30
C LEU A 413 6.98 0.93 23.21
N GLU A 414 6.24 0.72 22.12
CA GLU A 414 6.71 -0.07 20.98
C GLU A 414 7.93 0.56 20.33
N ARG A 415 7.92 1.88 20.11
CA ARG A 415 9.06 2.61 19.56
C ARG A 415 10.31 2.45 20.41
N ARG A 416 10.19 2.59 21.74
CA ARG A 416 11.30 2.41 22.67
C ARG A 416 11.84 0.98 22.69
N LEU A 417 10.96 -0.02 22.68
CA LEU A 417 11.36 -1.43 22.62
C LEU A 417 12.06 -1.76 21.29
N LEU A 418 11.52 -1.27 20.16
CA LEU A 418 12.11 -1.43 18.83
C LEU A 418 13.50 -0.79 18.78
N ALA A 419 13.64 0.45 19.21
CA ALA A 419 14.92 1.15 19.21
C ALA A 419 15.97 0.46 20.09
N PHE A 420 15.59 0.00 21.27
CA PHE A 420 16.48 -0.74 22.15
C PHE A 420 16.97 -2.05 21.53
N LEU A 421 16.03 -2.88 21.01
CA LEU A 421 16.37 -4.19 20.47
C LEU A 421 17.12 -4.10 19.13
N VAL A 422 16.85 -3.06 18.34
CA VAL A 422 17.47 -2.84 17.03
C VAL A 422 18.80 -2.11 17.15
N GLY A 423 18.91 -1.13 18.07
CA GLY A 423 20.09 -0.27 18.22
C GLY A 423 21.25 -0.92 18.98
N ARG A 424 21.02 -1.97 19.75
CA ARG A 424 22.06 -2.68 20.51
C ARG A 424 22.60 -3.90 19.77
N ALA A 425 23.78 -4.33 20.19
CA ALA A 425 24.46 -5.52 19.68
C ALA A 425 23.55 -6.79 19.73
N PRO A 426 23.76 -7.76 18.84
CA PRO A 426 22.91 -8.96 18.78
C PRO A 426 22.91 -9.70 20.13
N GLY A 427 21.81 -9.58 20.84
CA GLY A 427 21.56 -10.20 22.13
C GLY A 427 20.13 -10.67 22.26
N THR A 428 19.92 -11.60 23.18
CA THR A 428 18.60 -12.06 23.60
C THR A 428 18.31 -11.48 24.98
N TYR A 429 17.17 -10.82 25.13
CA TYR A 429 16.81 -10.08 26.33
C TYR A 429 15.55 -10.69 26.98
N THR A 430 15.57 -10.82 28.29
CA THR A 430 14.39 -11.24 29.07
C THR A 430 13.38 -10.11 29.19
N VAL A 431 12.14 -10.46 29.54
CA VAL A 431 11.08 -9.46 29.84
C VAL A 431 11.51 -8.53 30.96
N ASP A 432 12.19 -9.04 32.01
CA ASP A 432 12.68 -8.22 33.12
C ASP A 432 13.72 -7.18 32.69
N GLN A 433 14.64 -7.55 31.81
CA GLN A 433 15.62 -6.64 31.25
C GLN A 433 14.97 -5.54 30.40
N LEU A 434 13.96 -5.91 29.59
CA LEU A 434 13.22 -4.95 28.78
C LEU A 434 12.37 -4.02 29.61
N ALA A 435 11.68 -4.54 30.65
CA ALA A 435 10.88 -3.74 31.57
C ALA A 435 11.73 -2.72 32.36
N ALA A 436 12.88 -3.15 32.87
CA ALA A 436 13.82 -2.28 33.54
C ALA A 436 14.35 -1.14 32.65
N TRP A 437 14.63 -1.45 31.39
CA TRP A 437 15.16 -0.46 30.44
C TRP A 437 14.07 0.52 29.95
N THR A 438 12.87 0.02 29.61
CA THR A 438 11.77 0.86 29.14
C THR A 438 11.06 1.62 30.25
N ARG A 439 11.37 1.28 31.52
CA ARG A 439 10.67 1.76 32.73
C ARG A 439 9.17 1.50 32.69
N CYS A 440 8.75 0.39 32.07
CA CYS A 440 7.37 -0.04 31.95
C CYS A 440 7.04 -1.20 32.90
N ALA A 441 5.78 -1.37 33.22
CA ALA A 441 5.35 -2.52 34.01
C ALA A 441 5.59 -3.82 33.22
N LYS A 442 6.14 -4.86 33.90
CA LYS A 442 6.49 -6.15 33.33
C LYS A 442 5.30 -6.79 32.58
N GLY A 443 4.09 -6.71 33.16
CA GLY A 443 2.86 -7.26 32.55
C GLY A 443 2.54 -6.71 31.16
N LEU A 444 2.87 -5.44 30.86
CA LEU A 444 2.69 -4.85 29.53
C LEU A 444 3.57 -5.49 28.44
N ILE A 445 4.68 -6.11 28.84
CA ILE A 445 5.61 -6.77 27.91
C ILE A 445 5.35 -8.29 27.88
N GLU A 446 4.84 -8.87 28.97
CA GLU A 446 4.67 -10.32 29.16
C GLU A 446 3.29 -10.82 28.71
N ASP A 447 2.20 -10.16 29.13
CA ASP A 447 0.84 -10.61 28.94
C ASP A 447 0.20 -10.09 27.65
N GLU A 448 0.48 -8.85 27.27
CA GLU A 448 0.03 -8.24 26.04
C GLU A 448 1.21 -7.52 25.35
N PRO A 449 2.18 -8.27 24.80
CA PRO A 449 3.06 -7.62 23.85
C PRO A 449 2.16 -7.09 22.75
N PRO A 450 2.23 -5.81 22.39
CA PRO A 450 1.42 -5.27 21.32
C PRO A 450 1.58 -6.19 20.11
N ARG A 451 0.48 -6.77 19.62
CA ARG A 451 0.53 -7.74 18.49
C ARG A 451 1.30 -7.15 17.32
N ASP A 452 1.10 -5.87 17.11
CA ASP A 452 1.77 -5.05 16.09
C ASP A 452 3.30 -4.97 16.23
N PHE A 453 3.82 -5.15 17.43
CA PHE A 453 5.24 -5.08 17.71
C PHE A 453 6.03 -6.24 17.08
N LEU A 454 5.46 -7.45 17.06
CA LEU A 454 6.03 -8.64 16.43
C LEU A 454 5.80 -8.65 14.91
N ASP A 455 4.75 -7.99 14.45
CA ASP A 455 4.35 -7.96 13.04
C ASP A 455 5.32 -7.13 12.18
N THR A 456 6.13 -6.27 12.79
CA THR A 456 7.17 -5.54 12.06
C THR A 456 8.24 -6.46 11.46
N GLY A 457 8.40 -7.70 11.98
CA GLY A 457 9.46 -8.62 11.59
C GLY A 457 10.87 -8.19 12.02
N LEU A 458 11.03 -7.04 12.68
CA LEU A 458 12.30 -6.52 13.19
C LEU A 458 12.74 -7.21 14.48
N ILE A 459 11.83 -7.88 15.16
CA ILE A 459 12.05 -8.54 16.45
C ILE A 459 11.48 -9.96 16.38
N ALA A 460 12.18 -10.90 17.02
CA ALA A 460 11.71 -12.26 17.22
C ALA A 460 11.51 -12.53 18.72
N ARG A 461 10.46 -13.30 19.03
CA ARG A 461 10.13 -13.76 20.37
C ARG A 461 10.38 -15.26 20.46
N GLU A 462 11.06 -15.69 21.50
CA GLU A 462 11.34 -17.11 21.80
C GLU A 462 10.87 -17.44 23.22
N ARG A 463 10.19 -18.56 23.39
CA ARG A 463 9.86 -19.08 24.72
C ARG A 463 10.93 -20.08 25.14
N ARG A 464 11.63 -19.80 26.23
CA ARG A 464 12.64 -20.68 26.84
C ARG A 464 12.15 -21.23 28.17
N THR A 465 12.93 -22.10 28.78
CA THR A 465 12.62 -22.70 30.09
C THR A 465 12.51 -21.69 31.23
N ASP A 466 13.20 -20.57 31.10
CA ASP A 466 13.25 -19.43 32.05
C ASP A 466 12.32 -18.27 31.69
N GLY A 467 11.46 -18.43 30.65
CA GLY A 467 10.46 -17.43 30.29
C GLY A 467 10.52 -16.95 28.85
N LEU A 468 9.92 -15.79 28.59
CA LEU A 468 9.88 -15.15 27.28
C LEU A 468 11.15 -14.32 27.04
N HIS A 469 11.71 -14.48 25.85
CA HIS A 469 12.90 -13.78 25.42
C HIS A 469 12.64 -13.08 24.08
N TYR A 470 13.25 -11.91 23.92
CA TYR A 470 13.17 -11.09 22.71
C TYR A 470 14.55 -10.85 22.12
N ARG A 471 14.67 -10.92 20.81
CA ARG A 471 15.92 -10.62 20.09
C ARG A 471 15.67 -9.79 18.83
N SER A 472 16.70 -9.04 18.42
CA SER A 472 16.71 -8.35 17.15
C SER A 472 16.71 -9.36 15.97
N SER A 473 15.85 -9.11 14.99
CA SER A 473 15.79 -9.84 13.71
C SER A 473 16.16 -8.94 12.53
N VAL A 474 16.76 -7.76 12.78
CA VAL A 474 17.03 -6.77 11.72
C VAL A 474 17.85 -7.32 10.57
N LYS A 475 18.86 -8.16 10.81
CA LYS A 475 19.64 -8.79 9.74
C LYS A 475 18.74 -9.66 8.85
N SER A 476 17.95 -10.55 9.45
CA SER A 476 17.02 -11.41 8.71
C SER A 476 15.93 -10.61 8.02
N PHE A 477 15.46 -9.55 8.64
CA PHE A 477 14.53 -8.59 8.06
C PHE A 477 15.13 -7.93 6.81
N VAL A 478 16.34 -7.37 6.91
CA VAL A 478 17.01 -6.73 5.77
C VAL A 478 17.26 -7.70 4.63
N HIS A 479 17.71 -8.92 4.89
CA HIS A 479 17.87 -9.93 3.84
C HIS A 479 16.54 -10.28 3.17
N ARG A 480 15.44 -10.34 3.90
CA ARG A 480 14.13 -10.65 3.35
C ARG A 480 13.54 -9.47 2.56
N GLU A 481 13.52 -8.27 3.15
CA GLU A 481 12.84 -7.09 2.59
C GLU A 481 13.71 -6.35 1.54
N PHE A 482 15.03 -6.36 1.72
CA PHE A 482 15.97 -5.66 0.84
C PHE A 482 16.80 -6.60 -0.04
N GLY A 483 16.60 -7.92 0.07
CA GLY A 483 17.28 -8.91 -0.76
C GLY A 483 17.00 -8.74 -2.25
N ILE A 484 15.86 -8.17 -2.61
CA ILE A 484 15.50 -7.82 -3.99
C ILE A 484 16.47 -6.81 -4.63
N TYR A 485 17.14 -5.98 -3.81
CA TYR A 485 18.14 -5.01 -4.26
C TYR A 485 19.57 -5.59 -4.25
N GLN A 486 19.76 -6.83 -3.79
CA GLN A 486 21.11 -7.45 -3.69
C GLN A 486 21.88 -7.46 -5.02
N PRO A 487 21.26 -7.68 -6.19
CA PRO A 487 21.95 -7.60 -7.47
C PRO A 487 22.62 -6.23 -7.72
N ASP A 488 22.00 -5.14 -7.22
CA ASP A 488 22.46 -3.77 -7.46
C ASP A 488 23.42 -3.25 -6.39
N ILE A 489 23.26 -3.72 -5.13
CA ILE A 489 23.99 -3.18 -3.98
C ILE A 489 24.99 -4.16 -3.36
N GLY A 490 24.92 -5.44 -3.72
CA GLY A 490 25.75 -6.50 -3.15
C GLY A 490 25.57 -6.71 -1.65
N ASP A 491 26.35 -7.61 -1.06
CA ASP A 491 26.29 -7.89 0.39
C ASP A 491 26.75 -6.69 1.23
N ASP A 492 27.73 -5.91 0.76
CA ASP A 492 28.19 -4.68 1.41
C ASP A 492 27.07 -3.62 1.47
N GLY A 493 26.24 -3.56 0.42
CA GLY A 493 25.05 -2.71 0.39
C GLY A 493 24.00 -3.13 1.40
N LEU A 494 23.72 -4.42 1.55
CA LEU A 494 22.79 -4.92 2.60
C LEU A 494 23.30 -4.63 4.01
N HIS A 495 24.63 -4.70 4.24
CA HIS A 495 25.22 -4.27 5.49
C HIS A 495 25.05 -2.76 5.74
N THR A 496 25.16 -1.95 4.69
CA THR A 496 24.94 -0.50 4.74
C THR A 496 23.48 -0.18 5.05
N VAL A 497 22.53 -0.87 4.42
CA VAL A 497 21.08 -0.78 4.71
C VAL A 497 20.82 -1.12 6.20
N THR A 498 21.40 -2.21 6.69
CA THR A 498 21.25 -2.62 8.10
C THR A 498 21.69 -1.51 9.04
N ARG A 499 22.87 -0.92 8.84
CA ARG A 499 23.40 0.18 9.68
C ARG A 499 22.53 1.44 9.60
N GLN A 500 22.08 1.80 8.40
CA GLN A 500 21.23 2.98 8.21
C GLN A 500 19.86 2.79 8.87
N LEU A 501 19.24 1.63 8.71
CA LEU A 501 17.97 1.31 9.35
C LEU A 501 18.10 1.35 10.88
N GLN A 502 19.15 0.75 11.44
CA GLN A 502 19.43 0.78 12.88
C GLN A 502 19.59 2.20 13.41
N ARG A 503 20.35 3.05 12.73
CA ARG A 503 20.55 4.46 13.13
C ARG A 503 19.24 5.24 13.14
N ARG A 504 18.43 5.09 12.10
CA ARG A 504 17.15 5.82 11.99
C ARG A 504 16.12 5.33 13.01
N LEU A 505 16.02 4.01 13.22
CA LEU A 505 15.10 3.46 14.21
C LEU A 505 15.52 3.83 15.63
N ALA A 506 16.82 3.99 15.91
CA ALA A 506 17.29 4.49 17.20
C ALA A 506 16.88 5.95 17.43
N ALA A 507 16.90 6.80 16.39
CA ALA A 507 16.48 8.19 16.47
C ALA A 507 14.98 8.36 16.77
N VAL A 508 14.13 7.49 16.21
CA VAL A 508 12.65 7.50 16.43
C VAL A 508 12.25 7.26 17.90
N ALA A 509 13.16 6.74 18.72
CA ALA A 509 12.88 6.50 20.15
C ALA A 509 13.19 7.68 21.06
N GLU A 510 13.94 8.65 20.56
CA GLU A 510 14.32 9.86 21.33
C GLU A 510 13.27 10.96 21.23
N ASP A 511 12.37 10.88 20.24
CA ASP A 511 11.20 11.74 20.08
C ASP A 511 9.94 11.08 20.70
#